data_9bd1d67daeb93ef50531def02e8a5f4f
#
_entry.id   9bd1d67daeb93ef50531def02e8a5f4f
#
_cell.length_a   1.000
_cell.length_b   1.000
_cell.length_c   1.000
_cell.angle_alpha   90.00
_cell.angle_beta   90.00
_cell.angle_gamma   90.00
#
_symmetry.space_group_name_H-M   'P 1'
#
loop_
_entity.id
_entity.type
_entity.pdbx_description
1 polymer ?
#
loop_
_entity_poly.entity_id
_entity_poly.type
_entity_poly.pdbx_seq_one_letter_code
_entity_poly.pdbx_strand_id
1 'polypeptide(L)'
;MKRILPLIQSLFLALFFSFTLNGCAIFGAPTEIDETKGWQADKIYQAGEASMLDKDYDKALKYFQVLESRFPHGKYATQAQLEIMYAQYKKQDPVSTVAAADRFIKLHPDHPNVDYAYYMKGLATFNERGLIEQYTKQEISDRDPKSLKQSFAALKELTERYPKSRYAKDAAQRMVYLVNTLAQGEMAVARYYMKRTAYLAALNRAKYVLEYYPNSTSVEEALVVQISAYDNMGIDDLKQDGLRVLKTNYPQNPMLAGKSGEDEKVWWKFWESLY
;
A
#
# COMPACT_ATOMS: atom_id res chain seq x y z
N MET A 1 -42.22 -51.45 34.48
CA MET A 1 -41.47 -50.17 34.63
C MET A 1 -40.38 -49.90 33.55
N LYS A 2 -39.95 -50.89 32.73
CA LYS A 2 -38.86 -50.72 31.71
C LYS A 2 -39.28 -50.08 30.39
N ARG A 3 -40.56 -49.82 30.11
CA ARG A 3 -41.05 -49.27 28.82
C ARG A 3 -41.46 -47.77 28.85
N ILE A 4 -41.45 -47.15 30.05
CA ILE A 4 -41.86 -45.73 30.19
C ILE A 4 -40.65 -44.78 30.04
N LEU A 5 -39.45 -45.26 30.35
CA LEU A 5 -38.22 -44.44 30.30
C LEU A 5 -37.88 -43.91 28.91
N PRO A 6 -37.96 -44.69 27.80
CA PRO A 6 -37.68 -44.16 26.47
C PRO A 6 -38.73 -43.19 25.96
N LEU A 7 -40.00 -43.30 26.40
CA LEU A 7 -41.08 -42.37 26.06
C LEU A 7 -40.86 -41.00 26.71
N ILE A 8 -40.38 -40.94 27.94
CA ILE A 8 -40.06 -39.70 28.66
C ILE A 8 -38.82 -39.04 28.02
N GLN A 9 -37.81 -39.82 27.64
CA GLN A 9 -36.64 -39.27 26.95
C GLN A 9 -36.96 -38.67 25.58
N SER A 10 -37.83 -39.33 24.80
CA SER A 10 -38.23 -38.79 23.47
C SER A 10 -39.10 -37.54 23.63
N LEU A 11 -39.92 -37.44 24.65
CA LEU A 11 -40.74 -36.25 24.95
C LEU A 11 -39.86 -35.05 25.36
N PHE A 12 -38.80 -35.30 26.19
CA PHE A 12 -37.84 -34.26 26.57
C PHE A 12 -36.99 -33.77 25.41
N LEU A 13 -36.59 -34.68 24.50
CA LEU A 13 -35.82 -34.33 23.28
C LEU A 13 -36.68 -33.50 22.33
N ALA A 14 -37.95 -33.84 22.16
CA ALA A 14 -38.89 -33.09 21.32
C ALA A 14 -39.20 -31.69 21.91
N LEU A 15 -39.32 -31.58 23.21
CA LEU A 15 -39.50 -30.29 23.89
C LEU A 15 -38.28 -29.40 23.81
N PHE A 16 -37.09 -29.97 23.92
CA PHE A 16 -35.82 -29.25 23.79
C PHE A 16 -35.61 -28.73 22.35
N PHE A 17 -35.97 -29.53 21.32
CA PHE A 17 -35.88 -29.16 19.93
C PHE A 17 -36.89 -28.06 19.55
N SER A 18 -38.06 -28.00 20.17
CA SER A 18 -39.07 -26.97 19.96
C SER A 18 -38.65 -25.59 20.52
N PHE A 19 -37.79 -25.57 21.54
CA PHE A 19 -37.31 -24.34 22.17
C PHE A 19 -36.16 -23.67 21.36
N THR A 20 -35.42 -24.44 20.56
CA THR A 20 -34.31 -23.91 19.76
C THR A 20 -34.78 -23.25 18.46
N LEU A 21 -35.99 -23.50 17.98
CA LEU A 21 -36.53 -22.95 16.75
C LEU A 21 -37.14 -21.54 16.87
N ASN A 22 -37.36 -21.06 18.11
CA ASN A 22 -37.93 -19.71 18.34
C ASN A 22 -36.89 -18.66 18.73
N GLY A 23 -35.56 -18.98 18.68
CA GLY A 23 -34.49 -18.10 19.17
C GLY A 23 -34.17 -16.90 18.30
N CYS A 24 -34.65 -16.83 17.06
CA CYS A 24 -34.29 -15.75 16.14
C CYS A 24 -35.20 -14.52 16.14
N ALA A 25 -36.32 -14.54 16.88
CA ALA A 25 -37.30 -13.45 16.81
C ALA A 25 -37.31 -12.50 18.04
N ILE A 26 -36.52 -12.78 19.09
CA ILE A 26 -36.60 -11.99 20.34
C ILE A 26 -35.51 -10.90 20.43
N PHE A 27 -34.44 -11.03 19.67
CA PHE A 27 -33.46 -9.95 19.52
C PHE A 27 -33.64 -9.27 18.15
N GLY A 28 -34.74 -8.54 17.98
CA GLY A 28 -34.86 -7.56 16.94
C GLY A 28 -33.63 -6.65 17.05
N ALA A 29 -32.78 -6.62 16.01
CA ALA A 29 -31.71 -5.62 15.96
C ALA A 29 -32.34 -4.26 16.26
N PRO A 30 -31.73 -3.42 17.12
CA PRO A 30 -32.27 -2.10 17.39
C PRO A 30 -32.47 -1.42 16.04
N THR A 31 -33.72 -1.11 15.70
CA THR A 31 -34.02 -0.33 14.51
C THR A 31 -33.37 1.02 14.71
N GLU A 32 -32.21 1.20 14.08
CA GLU A 32 -31.49 2.47 14.12
C GLU A 32 -32.44 3.54 13.60
N ILE A 33 -32.87 4.42 14.51
CA ILE A 33 -33.80 5.50 14.16
C ILE A 33 -33.07 6.39 13.17
N ASP A 34 -33.57 6.42 11.94
CA ASP A 34 -32.99 7.28 10.91
C ASP A 34 -33.31 8.76 11.24
N GLU A 35 -32.39 9.38 11.96
CA GLU A 35 -32.47 10.79 12.38
C GLU A 35 -32.55 11.75 11.20
N THR A 36 -32.15 11.31 9.99
CA THR A 36 -32.15 12.12 8.78
C THR A 36 -33.48 12.09 8.00
N LYS A 37 -34.51 11.41 8.56
CA LYS A 37 -35.81 11.30 7.91
C LYS A 37 -36.42 12.69 7.66
N GLY A 38 -36.72 12.98 6.39
CA GLY A 38 -37.28 14.28 5.99
C GLY A 38 -36.25 15.41 5.81
N TRP A 39 -34.97 15.15 6.01
CA TRP A 39 -33.95 16.16 5.74
C TRP A 39 -33.70 16.32 4.24
N GLN A 40 -33.42 17.56 3.83
CA GLN A 40 -32.99 17.89 2.47
C GLN A 40 -31.50 17.58 2.29
N ALA A 41 -31.03 17.53 1.05
CA ALA A 41 -29.67 17.13 0.70
C ALA A 41 -28.60 18.05 1.33
N ASP A 42 -28.83 19.36 1.37
CA ASP A 42 -27.95 20.35 1.97
C ASP A 42 -27.77 20.11 3.48
N LYS A 43 -28.87 19.83 4.18
CA LYS A 43 -28.83 19.58 5.63
C LYS A 43 -28.07 18.28 5.97
N ILE A 44 -28.27 17.22 5.18
CA ILE A 44 -27.54 15.96 5.39
C ILE A 44 -26.04 16.17 5.12
N TYR A 45 -25.73 16.93 4.05
CA TYR A 45 -24.34 17.23 3.71
C TYR A 45 -23.64 18.03 4.82
N GLN A 46 -24.28 19.09 5.34
CA GLN A 46 -23.75 19.88 6.46
C GLN A 46 -23.52 19.06 7.74
N ALA A 47 -24.43 18.13 8.05
CA ALA A 47 -24.26 17.22 9.19
C ALA A 47 -23.06 16.27 8.99
N GLY A 48 -22.85 15.81 7.75
CA GLY A 48 -21.64 15.05 7.39
C GLY A 48 -20.36 15.87 7.56
N GLU A 49 -20.35 17.11 7.04
CA GLU A 49 -19.20 18.02 7.22
C GLU A 49 -18.91 18.33 8.69
N ALA A 50 -19.93 18.59 9.50
CA ALA A 50 -19.77 18.80 10.94
C ALA A 50 -19.12 17.58 11.62
N SER A 51 -19.58 16.38 11.27
CA SER A 51 -18.97 15.13 11.79
C SER A 51 -17.53 14.95 11.33
N MET A 52 -17.18 15.39 10.11
CA MET A 52 -15.79 15.39 9.61
C MET A 52 -14.91 16.33 10.45
N LEU A 53 -15.40 17.53 10.80
CA LEU A 53 -14.68 18.49 11.64
C LEU A 53 -14.46 17.93 13.05
N ASP A 54 -15.44 17.23 13.61
CA ASP A 54 -15.35 16.55 14.90
C ASP A 54 -14.48 15.28 14.85
N LYS A 55 -13.98 14.91 13.66
CA LYS A 55 -13.23 13.66 13.38
C LYS A 55 -14.04 12.39 13.65
N ASP A 56 -15.34 12.49 13.73
CA ASP A 56 -16.25 11.34 13.79
C ASP A 56 -16.53 10.84 12.36
N TYR A 57 -15.54 10.15 11.82
CA TYR A 57 -15.57 9.68 10.44
C TYR A 57 -16.65 8.61 10.21
N ASP A 58 -17.01 7.84 11.25
CA ASP A 58 -18.08 6.85 11.15
C ASP A 58 -19.45 7.52 10.95
N LYS A 59 -19.71 8.55 11.74
CA LYS A 59 -20.93 9.34 11.63
C LYS A 59 -20.98 10.12 10.31
N ALA A 60 -19.87 10.73 9.91
CA ALA A 60 -19.75 11.40 8.63
C ALA A 60 -20.08 10.46 7.45
N LEU A 61 -19.50 9.25 7.44
CA LEU A 61 -19.78 8.24 6.43
C LEU A 61 -21.26 7.86 6.37
N LYS A 62 -21.94 7.70 7.52
CA LYS A 62 -23.40 7.45 7.55
C LYS A 62 -24.17 8.56 6.85
N TYR A 63 -23.89 9.82 7.17
CA TYR A 63 -24.59 10.95 6.53
C TYR A 63 -24.33 11.01 5.02
N PHE A 64 -23.09 10.89 4.58
CA PHE A 64 -22.76 10.94 3.15
C PHE A 64 -23.33 9.74 2.38
N GLN A 65 -23.38 8.55 2.96
CA GLN A 65 -24.00 7.38 2.37
C GLN A 65 -25.53 7.53 2.26
N VAL A 66 -26.18 8.08 3.30
CA VAL A 66 -27.61 8.43 3.23
C VAL A 66 -27.88 9.45 2.15
N LEU A 67 -27.02 10.48 2.05
CA LEU A 67 -27.11 11.48 1.01
C LEU A 67 -27.03 10.86 -0.39
N GLU A 68 -26.02 10.04 -0.64
CA GLU A 68 -25.80 9.37 -1.91
C GLU A 68 -26.98 8.44 -2.28
N SER A 69 -27.53 7.74 -1.28
CA SER A 69 -28.67 6.83 -1.46
C SER A 69 -29.98 7.57 -1.81
N ARG A 70 -30.26 8.69 -1.13
CA ARG A 70 -31.53 9.41 -1.29
C ARG A 70 -31.50 10.44 -2.41
N PHE A 71 -30.35 11.05 -2.63
CA PHE A 71 -30.14 12.13 -3.57
C PHE A 71 -28.96 11.81 -4.51
N PRO A 72 -29.06 10.73 -5.31
CA PRO A 72 -27.92 10.23 -6.11
C PRO A 72 -27.46 11.21 -7.20
N HIS A 73 -28.27 12.22 -7.48
CA HIS A 73 -27.98 13.21 -8.51
C HIS A 73 -27.81 14.61 -7.89
N GLY A 74 -26.88 15.39 -8.42
CA GLY A 74 -26.66 16.76 -8.02
C GLY A 74 -25.32 16.99 -7.30
N LYS A 75 -25.02 18.26 -7.07
CA LYS A 75 -23.71 18.71 -6.55
C LYS A 75 -23.32 18.07 -5.20
N TYR A 76 -24.30 17.89 -4.33
CA TYR A 76 -24.05 17.32 -3.00
C TYR A 76 -23.73 15.83 -3.05
N ALA A 77 -24.32 15.06 -3.97
CA ALA A 77 -23.99 13.65 -4.13
C ALA A 77 -22.54 13.46 -4.60
N THR A 78 -22.14 14.21 -5.62
CA THR A 78 -20.76 14.13 -6.14
C THR A 78 -19.75 14.60 -5.09
N GLN A 79 -20.08 15.67 -4.34
CA GLN A 79 -19.21 16.14 -3.27
C GLN A 79 -19.13 15.11 -2.12
N ALA A 80 -20.26 14.49 -1.75
CA ALA A 80 -20.28 13.44 -0.73
C ALA A 80 -19.40 12.24 -1.10
N GLN A 81 -19.32 11.87 -2.38
CA GLN A 81 -18.41 10.80 -2.83
C GLN A 81 -16.94 11.14 -2.56
N LEU A 82 -16.53 12.40 -2.74
CA LEU A 82 -15.19 12.86 -2.42
C LEU A 82 -14.95 12.84 -0.91
N GLU A 83 -15.94 13.26 -0.11
CA GLU A 83 -15.85 13.24 1.36
C GLU A 83 -15.83 11.80 1.92
N ILE A 84 -16.61 10.88 1.35
CA ILE A 84 -16.55 9.44 1.70
C ILE A 84 -15.15 8.90 1.50
N MET A 85 -14.53 9.20 0.36
CA MET A 85 -13.15 8.79 0.07
C MET A 85 -12.16 9.31 1.11
N TYR A 86 -12.28 10.59 1.47
CA TYR A 86 -11.41 11.21 2.48
C TYR A 86 -11.67 10.64 3.88
N ALA A 87 -12.94 10.45 4.27
CA ALA A 87 -13.29 9.87 5.56
C ALA A 87 -12.73 8.43 5.73
N GLN A 88 -12.83 7.60 4.68
CA GLN A 88 -12.27 6.25 4.67
C GLN A 88 -10.74 6.29 4.79
N TYR A 89 -10.07 7.20 4.08
CA TYR A 89 -8.64 7.41 4.23
C TYR A 89 -8.24 7.80 5.65
N LYS A 90 -8.98 8.72 6.27
CA LYS A 90 -8.75 9.15 7.66
C LYS A 90 -8.97 8.03 8.68
N LYS A 91 -9.86 7.10 8.38
CA LYS A 91 -10.07 5.86 9.15
C LYS A 91 -8.96 4.82 8.93
N GLN A 92 -8.01 5.08 8.05
CA GLN A 92 -6.97 4.13 7.67
C GLN A 92 -7.54 2.84 7.04
N ASP A 93 -8.59 2.97 6.26
CA ASP A 93 -9.15 1.89 5.46
C ASP A 93 -8.73 2.06 3.99
N PRO A 94 -7.56 1.51 3.59
CA PRO A 94 -7.06 1.64 2.23
C PRO A 94 -7.95 0.93 1.20
N VAL A 95 -8.58 -0.18 1.57
CA VAL A 95 -9.41 -0.96 0.65
C VAL A 95 -10.63 -0.16 0.25
N SER A 96 -11.36 0.38 1.22
CA SER A 96 -12.55 1.19 0.96
C SER A 96 -12.19 2.51 0.28
N THR A 97 -11.07 3.14 0.63
CA THR A 97 -10.58 4.36 -0.03
C THR A 97 -10.30 4.14 -1.51
N VAL A 98 -9.57 3.06 -1.86
CA VAL A 98 -9.29 2.71 -3.26
C VAL A 98 -10.58 2.41 -4.02
N ALA A 99 -11.50 1.66 -3.43
CA ALA A 99 -12.78 1.34 -4.06
C ALA A 99 -13.62 2.59 -4.32
N ALA A 100 -13.67 3.53 -3.37
CA ALA A 100 -14.35 4.81 -3.55
C ALA A 100 -13.69 5.68 -4.64
N ALA A 101 -12.37 5.73 -4.69
CA ALA A 101 -11.61 6.43 -5.71
C ALA A 101 -11.87 5.86 -7.11
N ASP A 102 -11.78 4.54 -7.27
CA ASP A 102 -12.03 3.86 -8.54
C ASP A 102 -13.47 4.08 -9.03
N ARG A 103 -14.43 4.02 -8.10
CA ARG A 103 -15.84 4.31 -8.42
C ARG A 103 -16.01 5.75 -8.89
N PHE A 104 -15.40 6.73 -8.20
CA PHE A 104 -15.48 8.15 -8.58
C PHE A 104 -14.86 8.38 -9.97
N ILE A 105 -13.67 7.88 -10.22
CA ILE A 105 -12.97 7.99 -11.51
C ILE A 105 -13.82 7.41 -12.64
N LYS A 106 -14.46 6.26 -12.40
CA LYS A 106 -15.30 5.59 -13.40
C LYS A 106 -16.60 6.34 -13.69
N LEU A 107 -17.25 6.90 -12.66
CA LEU A 107 -18.55 7.57 -12.79
C LEU A 107 -18.40 9.02 -13.25
N HIS A 108 -17.28 9.67 -12.93
CA HIS A 108 -17.06 11.10 -13.15
C HIS A 108 -15.69 11.39 -13.79
N PRO A 109 -15.36 10.79 -14.97
CA PRO A 109 -14.02 10.89 -15.57
C PRO A 109 -13.61 12.33 -15.93
N ASP A 110 -14.59 13.19 -16.23
CA ASP A 110 -14.37 14.59 -16.63
C ASP A 110 -14.61 15.58 -15.49
N HIS A 111 -14.77 15.10 -14.25
CA HIS A 111 -15.02 15.98 -13.12
C HIS A 111 -13.78 16.81 -12.76
N PRO A 112 -13.91 18.11 -12.40
CA PRO A 112 -12.76 18.96 -12.06
C PRO A 112 -11.86 18.41 -10.95
N ASN A 113 -12.40 17.59 -10.05
CA ASN A 113 -11.67 16.97 -8.93
C ASN A 113 -11.36 15.48 -9.16
N VAL A 114 -11.34 15.00 -10.40
CA VAL A 114 -10.98 13.60 -10.67
C VAL A 114 -9.51 13.33 -10.35
N ASP A 115 -8.66 14.34 -10.50
CA ASP A 115 -7.26 14.31 -10.08
C ASP A 115 -7.09 14.05 -8.58
N TYR A 116 -7.98 14.58 -7.74
CA TYR A 116 -8.02 14.27 -6.31
C TYR A 116 -8.30 12.78 -6.05
N ALA A 117 -9.20 12.15 -6.82
CA ALA A 117 -9.49 10.74 -6.66
C ALA A 117 -8.26 9.85 -7.01
N TYR A 118 -7.52 10.17 -8.07
CA TYR A 118 -6.23 9.51 -8.36
C TYR A 118 -5.21 9.71 -7.24
N TYR A 119 -5.14 10.90 -6.70
CA TYR A 119 -4.23 11.20 -5.59
C TYR A 119 -4.59 10.41 -4.33
N MET A 120 -5.86 10.38 -3.94
CA MET A 120 -6.33 9.62 -2.79
C MET A 120 -6.11 8.11 -2.95
N LYS A 121 -6.30 7.57 -4.16
CA LYS A 121 -5.97 6.18 -4.49
C LYS A 121 -4.48 5.89 -4.26
N GLY A 122 -3.61 6.80 -4.67
CA GLY A 122 -2.17 6.70 -4.42
C GLY A 122 -1.84 6.79 -2.94
N LEU A 123 -2.43 7.72 -2.21
CA LEU A 123 -2.21 7.89 -0.77
C LEU A 123 -2.69 6.69 0.05
N ALA A 124 -3.84 6.12 -0.29
CA ALA A 124 -4.43 5.01 0.45
C ALA A 124 -3.53 3.77 0.50
N THR A 125 -2.78 3.53 -0.58
CA THR A 125 -1.83 2.42 -0.70
C THR A 125 -0.40 2.83 -0.34
N PHE A 126 -0.16 4.14 -0.16
CA PHE A 126 1.10 4.70 0.29
C PHE A 126 1.18 4.58 1.82
N ASN A 127 1.87 3.57 2.31
CA ASN A 127 2.02 3.38 3.76
C ASN A 127 3.06 4.36 4.33
N GLU A 128 2.57 5.49 4.88
CA GLU A 128 3.43 6.51 5.53
C GLU A 128 4.07 6.02 6.85
N ARG A 129 3.61 4.92 7.43
CA ARG A 129 4.19 4.37 8.67
C ARG A 129 5.70 4.12 8.53
N GLY A 130 6.18 3.92 7.31
CA GLY A 130 7.60 3.80 7.03
C GLY A 130 8.47 5.01 7.39
N LEU A 131 7.93 6.20 7.62
CA LEU A 131 8.69 7.35 8.11
C LEU A 131 8.95 7.25 9.63
N ILE A 132 8.03 6.65 10.38
CA ILE A 132 8.18 6.41 11.83
C ILE A 132 9.03 5.16 12.08
N GLU A 133 8.91 4.15 11.22
CA GLU A 133 9.67 2.89 11.27
C GLU A 133 11.16 3.08 10.95
N GLN A 134 11.55 4.16 10.30
CA GLN A 134 12.94 4.56 10.13
C GLN A 134 13.65 4.74 11.49
N TYR A 135 12.91 5.01 12.56
CA TYR A 135 13.41 5.05 13.94
C TYR A 135 13.36 3.70 14.67
N THR A 136 12.62 2.71 14.17
CA THR A 136 12.38 1.43 14.87
C THR A 136 13.20 0.25 14.36
N LYS A 137 14.17 0.45 13.45
CA LYS A 137 15.03 -0.63 12.89
C LYS A 137 14.26 -1.78 12.21
N GLN A 138 13.00 -1.57 11.82
CA GLN A 138 12.29 -2.54 11.01
C GLN A 138 12.89 -2.54 9.60
N GLU A 139 13.33 -3.70 9.14
CA GLU A 139 13.96 -3.82 7.82
C GLU A 139 12.97 -3.45 6.71
N ILE A 140 13.45 -2.69 5.73
CA ILE A 140 12.72 -2.27 4.53
C ILE A 140 12.14 -3.49 3.75
N SER A 141 12.72 -4.67 3.97
CA SER A 141 12.29 -5.96 3.42
C SER A 141 10.88 -6.40 3.82
N ASP A 142 10.31 -5.89 4.92
CA ASP A 142 9.02 -6.31 5.44
C ASP A 142 7.83 -5.58 4.80
N ARG A 143 8.09 -4.64 3.89
CA ARG A 143 7.02 -3.89 3.20
C ARG A 143 6.45 -4.70 2.06
N ASP A 144 5.11 -4.71 1.96
CA ASP A 144 4.43 -5.34 0.84
C ASP A 144 4.75 -4.61 -0.49
N PRO A 145 5.57 -5.20 -1.39
CA PRO A 145 5.91 -4.57 -2.65
C PRO A 145 4.69 -4.32 -3.54
N LYS A 146 3.60 -5.06 -3.35
CA LYS A 146 2.37 -4.92 -4.12
C LYS A 146 1.69 -3.60 -3.84
N SER A 147 1.54 -3.23 -2.55
CA SER A 147 0.96 -1.94 -2.15
C SER A 147 1.79 -0.76 -2.67
N LEU A 148 3.13 -0.85 -2.57
CA LEU A 148 4.03 0.19 -3.09
C LEU A 148 3.89 0.36 -4.61
N LYS A 149 3.81 -0.73 -5.37
CA LYS A 149 3.60 -0.68 -6.83
C LYS A 149 2.23 -0.13 -7.19
N GLN A 150 1.17 -0.45 -6.43
CA GLN A 150 -0.16 0.11 -6.64
C GLN A 150 -0.19 1.61 -6.39
N SER A 151 0.44 2.08 -5.30
CA SER A 151 0.61 3.50 -5.02
C SER A 151 1.34 4.22 -6.17
N PHE A 152 2.49 3.68 -6.58
CA PHE A 152 3.26 4.23 -7.70
C PHE A 152 2.43 4.34 -8.97
N ALA A 153 1.68 3.30 -9.34
CA ALA A 153 0.85 3.30 -10.54
C ALA A 153 -0.24 4.38 -10.49
N ALA A 154 -0.93 4.54 -9.36
CA ALA A 154 -1.96 5.56 -9.19
C ALA A 154 -1.39 6.99 -9.26
N LEU A 155 -0.25 7.24 -8.58
CA LEU A 155 0.42 8.55 -8.60
C LEU A 155 1.02 8.87 -9.97
N LYS A 156 1.53 7.86 -10.69
CA LYS A 156 2.00 8.01 -12.06
C LYS A 156 0.86 8.41 -12.99
N GLU A 157 -0.27 7.74 -12.92
CA GLU A 157 -1.45 8.06 -13.73
C GLU A 157 -1.94 9.49 -13.46
N LEU A 158 -1.92 9.93 -12.20
CA LEU A 158 -2.19 11.32 -11.84
C LEU A 158 -1.25 12.30 -12.55
N THR A 159 0.06 12.07 -12.44
CA THR A 159 1.06 13.01 -12.99
C THR A 159 1.07 13.05 -14.52
N GLU A 160 0.75 11.95 -15.18
CA GLU A 160 0.68 11.85 -16.63
C GLU A 160 -0.61 12.47 -17.20
N ARG A 161 -1.77 12.19 -16.59
CA ARG A 161 -3.06 12.70 -17.07
C ARG A 161 -3.35 14.12 -16.65
N TYR A 162 -2.90 14.50 -15.44
CA TYR A 162 -3.20 15.79 -14.81
C TYR A 162 -1.92 16.52 -14.35
N PRO A 163 -0.97 16.83 -15.25
CA PRO A 163 0.32 17.43 -14.88
C PRO A 163 0.20 18.83 -14.25
N LYS A 164 -0.93 19.51 -14.45
CA LYS A 164 -1.24 20.81 -13.84
C LYS A 164 -2.02 20.70 -12.52
N SER A 165 -2.31 19.49 -12.06
CA SER A 165 -2.96 19.28 -10.77
C SER A 165 -2.12 19.83 -9.63
N ARG A 166 -2.78 20.42 -8.64
CA ARG A 166 -2.12 20.85 -7.39
C ARG A 166 -1.44 19.70 -6.64
N TYR A 167 -1.88 18.47 -6.90
CA TYR A 167 -1.33 17.25 -6.28
C TYR A 167 -0.13 16.68 -7.05
N ALA A 168 0.10 17.09 -8.31
CA ALA A 168 1.11 16.48 -9.18
C ALA A 168 2.53 16.58 -8.61
N LYS A 169 2.88 17.72 -7.99
CA LYS A 169 4.21 17.93 -7.40
C LYS A 169 4.46 16.96 -6.22
N ASP A 170 3.51 16.85 -5.30
CA ASP A 170 3.61 15.93 -4.17
C ASP A 170 3.61 14.47 -4.64
N ALA A 171 2.75 14.13 -5.60
CA ALA A 171 2.72 12.81 -6.21
C ALA A 171 4.08 12.41 -6.81
N ALA A 172 4.74 13.32 -7.53
CA ALA A 172 6.06 13.08 -8.10
C ALA A 172 7.12 12.82 -7.00
N GLN A 173 7.10 13.57 -5.90
CA GLN A 173 8.01 13.35 -4.77
C GLN A 173 7.79 11.97 -4.11
N ARG A 174 6.53 11.59 -3.92
CA ARG A 174 6.17 10.25 -3.40
C ARG A 174 6.60 9.14 -4.35
N MET A 175 6.46 9.33 -5.64
CA MET A 175 6.94 8.36 -6.65
C MET A 175 8.44 8.11 -6.56
N VAL A 176 9.25 9.16 -6.36
CA VAL A 176 10.71 9.01 -6.13
C VAL A 176 10.98 8.18 -4.89
N TYR A 177 10.28 8.46 -3.80
CA TYR A 177 10.40 7.69 -2.56
C TYR A 177 10.03 6.21 -2.78
N LEU A 178 8.91 5.94 -3.46
CA LEU A 178 8.44 4.57 -3.75
C LEU A 178 9.45 3.79 -4.59
N VAL A 179 10.01 4.42 -5.63
CA VAL A 179 11.05 3.80 -6.48
C VAL A 179 12.28 3.43 -5.66
N ASN A 180 12.76 4.35 -4.82
CA ASN A 180 13.92 4.07 -3.95
C ASN A 180 13.63 2.95 -2.95
N THR A 181 12.44 2.94 -2.34
CA THR A 181 12.05 1.90 -1.39
C THR A 181 11.97 0.52 -2.06
N LEU A 182 11.38 0.44 -3.25
CA LEU A 182 11.30 -0.81 -4.03
C LEU A 182 12.70 -1.30 -4.43
N ALA A 183 13.58 -0.41 -4.90
CA ALA A 183 14.94 -0.75 -5.25
C ALA A 183 15.76 -1.24 -4.03
N GLN A 184 15.64 -0.57 -2.89
CA GLN A 184 16.28 -0.99 -1.63
C GLN A 184 15.82 -2.37 -1.17
N GLY A 185 14.52 -2.68 -1.32
CA GLY A 185 13.99 -4.01 -1.04
C GLY A 185 14.64 -5.10 -1.90
N GLU A 186 14.78 -4.87 -3.21
CA GLU A 186 15.47 -5.80 -4.10
C GLU A 186 16.96 -5.97 -3.73
N MET A 187 17.62 -4.87 -3.33
CA MET A 187 19.03 -4.93 -2.90
C MET A 187 19.19 -5.64 -1.55
N ALA A 188 18.23 -5.53 -0.62
CA ALA A 188 18.25 -6.32 0.61
C ALA A 188 18.22 -7.83 0.30
N VAL A 189 17.39 -8.25 -0.64
CA VAL A 189 17.34 -9.65 -1.12
C VAL A 189 18.63 -10.03 -1.85
N ALA A 190 19.21 -9.13 -2.65
CA ALA A 190 20.48 -9.38 -3.34
C ALA A 190 21.61 -9.62 -2.34
N ARG A 191 21.74 -8.77 -1.28
CA ARG A 191 22.72 -8.95 -0.19
C ARG A 191 22.56 -10.29 0.52
N TYR A 192 21.33 -10.68 0.80
CA TYR A 192 21.02 -11.98 1.40
C TYR A 192 21.55 -13.14 0.55
N TYR A 193 21.34 -13.10 -0.78
CA TYR A 193 21.84 -14.13 -1.69
C TYR A 193 23.37 -14.10 -1.82
N MET A 194 24.00 -12.92 -1.82
CA MET A 194 25.46 -12.81 -1.82
C MET A 194 26.07 -13.47 -0.57
N LYS A 195 25.52 -13.21 0.63
CA LYS A 195 25.97 -13.85 1.89
C LYS A 195 25.83 -15.38 1.85
N ARG A 196 24.94 -15.92 1.02
CA ARG A 196 24.74 -17.36 0.85
C ARG A 196 25.45 -17.96 -0.36
N THR A 197 26.33 -17.20 -0.98
CA THR A 197 27.06 -17.63 -2.20
C THR A 197 26.14 -17.99 -3.38
N ALA A 198 24.87 -17.57 -3.34
CA ALA A 198 23.90 -17.75 -4.41
C ALA A 198 24.03 -16.62 -5.45
N TYR A 199 25.21 -16.55 -6.09
CA TYR A 199 25.63 -15.42 -6.91
C TYR A 199 24.69 -15.15 -8.09
N LEU A 200 24.19 -16.18 -8.76
CA LEU A 200 23.22 -16.01 -9.85
C LEU A 200 21.90 -15.40 -9.38
N ALA A 201 21.44 -15.79 -8.19
CA ALA A 201 20.21 -15.20 -7.62
C ALA A 201 20.42 -13.73 -7.24
N ALA A 202 21.58 -13.39 -6.63
CA ALA A 202 21.95 -12.02 -6.34
C ALA A 202 22.06 -11.16 -7.60
N LEU A 203 22.74 -11.69 -8.64
CA LEU A 203 22.86 -11.05 -9.95
C LEU A 203 21.49 -10.70 -10.56
N ASN A 204 20.54 -11.63 -10.50
CA ASN A 204 19.20 -11.39 -11.05
C ASN A 204 18.48 -10.25 -10.32
N ARG A 205 18.65 -10.12 -8.99
CA ARG A 205 18.10 -8.99 -8.23
C ARG A 205 18.76 -7.66 -8.59
N ALA A 206 20.08 -7.66 -8.69
CA ALA A 206 20.82 -6.48 -9.12
C ALA A 206 20.41 -6.02 -10.52
N LYS A 207 20.35 -6.96 -11.48
CA LYS A 207 19.85 -6.66 -12.85
C LYS A 207 18.44 -6.10 -12.84
N TYR A 208 17.55 -6.64 -12.01
CA TYR A 208 16.20 -6.12 -11.90
C TYR A 208 16.18 -4.65 -11.46
N VAL A 209 17.03 -4.25 -10.50
CA VAL A 209 17.16 -2.85 -10.09
C VAL A 209 17.67 -1.97 -11.23
N LEU A 210 18.70 -2.42 -11.95
CA LEU A 210 19.27 -1.67 -13.08
C LEU A 210 18.27 -1.47 -14.22
N GLU A 211 17.39 -2.44 -14.46
CA GLU A 211 16.41 -2.42 -15.54
C GLU A 211 15.14 -1.63 -15.16
N TYR A 212 14.59 -1.90 -13.99
CA TYR A 212 13.28 -1.36 -13.60
C TYR A 212 13.34 -0.12 -12.70
N TYR A 213 14.48 0.13 -12.04
CA TYR A 213 14.68 1.28 -11.15
C TYR A 213 15.96 2.08 -11.48
N PRO A 214 16.19 2.45 -12.77
CA PRO A 214 17.46 3.04 -13.22
C PRO A 214 17.76 4.41 -12.60
N ASN A 215 16.76 5.09 -12.03
CA ASN A 215 16.91 6.38 -11.39
C ASN A 215 16.90 6.29 -9.84
N SER A 216 17.00 5.08 -9.27
CA SER A 216 17.05 4.90 -7.84
C SER A 216 18.45 5.13 -7.27
N THR A 217 18.51 5.45 -5.99
CA THR A 217 19.78 5.55 -5.24
C THR A 217 20.50 4.20 -5.10
N SER A 218 19.84 3.10 -5.42
CA SER A 218 20.41 1.75 -5.33
C SER A 218 21.16 1.29 -6.58
N VAL A 219 21.22 2.11 -7.64
CA VAL A 219 21.88 1.72 -8.91
C VAL A 219 23.36 1.45 -8.72
N GLU A 220 24.06 2.28 -7.94
CA GLU A 220 25.49 2.08 -7.64
C GLU A 220 25.73 0.75 -6.96
N GLU A 221 24.95 0.44 -5.92
CA GLU A 221 25.02 -0.84 -5.20
C GLU A 221 24.71 -2.02 -6.11
N ALA A 222 23.69 -1.88 -6.98
CA ALA A 222 23.31 -2.92 -7.93
C ALA A 222 24.47 -3.26 -8.91
N LEU A 223 25.19 -2.24 -9.39
CA LEU A 223 26.39 -2.45 -10.22
C LEU A 223 27.49 -3.20 -9.44
N VAL A 224 27.73 -2.81 -8.19
CA VAL A 224 28.73 -3.49 -7.33
C VAL A 224 28.35 -4.96 -7.11
N VAL A 225 27.08 -5.26 -6.79
CA VAL A 225 26.61 -6.65 -6.63
C VAL A 225 26.74 -7.42 -7.94
N GLN A 226 26.40 -6.81 -9.07
CA GLN A 226 26.53 -7.44 -10.38
C GLN A 226 27.97 -7.82 -10.69
N ILE A 227 28.92 -6.89 -10.50
CA ILE A 227 30.36 -7.11 -10.73
C ILE A 227 30.88 -8.22 -9.84
N SER A 228 30.55 -8.16 -8.54
CA SER A 228 30.97 -9.17 -7.56
C SER A 228 30.38 -10.55 -7.85
N ALA A 229 29.14 -10.61 -8.32
CA ALA A 229 28.54 -11.88 -8.71
C ALA A 229 29.25 -12.48 -9.92
N TYR A 230 29.57 -11.68 -10.94
CA TYR A 230 30.35 -12.16 -12.10
C TYR A 230 31.76 -12.63 -11.71
N ASP A 231 32.43 -11.89 -10.83
CA ASP A 231 33.75 -12.27 -10.30
C ASP A 231 33.72 -13.64 -9.62
N ASN A 232 32.80 -13.83 -8.68
CA ASN A 232 32.65 -15.09 -7.96
C ASN A 232 32.19 -16.28 -8.84
N MET A 233 31.58 -16.00 -10.00
CA MET A 233 31.22 -17.02 -10.97
C MET A 233 32.29 -17.26 -12.04
N GLY A 234 33.41 -16.52 -12.02
CA GLY A 234 34.49 -16.65 -13.01
C GLY A 234 34.13 -16.12 -14.40
N ILE A 235 33.25 -15.12 -14.48
CA ILE A 235 32.80 -14.55 -15.76
C ILE A 235 33.50 -13.20 -15.97
N ASP A 236 34.79 -13.27 -16.33
CA ASP A 236 35.69 -12.12 -16.38
C ASP A 236 35.27 -11.05 -17.38
N ASP A 237 34.79 -11.42 -18.56
CA ASP A 237 34.36 -10.45 -19.60
C ASP A 237 33.26 -9.52 -19.09
N LEU A 238 32.20 -10.09 -18.48
CA LEU A 238 31.08 -9.32 -17.93
C LEU A 238 31.47 -8.53 -16.68
N LYS A 239 32.41 -9.04 -15.87
CA LYS A 239 32.99 -8.31 -14.75
C LYS A 239 33.70 -7.04 -15.26
N GLN A 240 34.56 -7.15 -16.31
CA GLN A 240 35.30 -6.00 -16.86
C GLN A 240 34.34 -4.97 -17.47
N ASP A 241 33.30 -5.41 -18.14
CA ASP A 241 32.25 -4.53 -18.63
C ASP A 241 31.54 -3.77 -17.51
N GLY A 242 31.18 -4.47 -16.42
CA GLY A 242 30.59 -3.86 -15.24
C GLY A 242 31.51 -2.84 -14.58
N LEU A 243 32.81 -3.15 -14.43
CA LEU A 243 33.83 -2.23 -13.89
C LEU A 243 33.97 -0.97 -14.75
N ARG A 244 33.91 -1.10 -16.08
CA ARG A 244 33.94 0.05 -16.99
C ARG A 244 32.72 0.96 -16.77
N VAL A 245 31.50 0.37 -16.65
CA VAL A 245 30.28 1.13 -16.38
C VAL A 245 30.34 1.80 -15.01
N LEU A 246 30.79 1.08 -13.98
CA LEU A 246 30.95 1.62 -12.62
C LEU A 246 31.94 2.79 -12.59
N LYS A 247 33.11 2.66 -13.24
CA LYS A 247 34.10 3.71 -13.33
C LYS A 247 33.60 4.97 -14.03
N THR A 248 32.79 4.80 -15.08
CA THR A 248 32.24 5.93 -15.83
C THR A 248 31.20 6.71 -15.04
N ASN A 249 30.31 6.02 -14.33
CA ASN A 249 29.20 6.64 -13.64
C ASN A 249 29.45 6.97 -12.17
N TYR A 250 30.32 6.19 -11.52
CA TYR A 250 30.65 6.29 -10.09
C TYR A 250 32.16 6.19 -9.83
N PRO A 251 32.96 7.15 -10.33
CA PRO A 251 34.44 7.08 -10.30
C PRO A 251 35.02 7.07 -8.88
N GLN A 252 34.25 7.47 -7.89
CA GLN A 252 34.66 7.49 -6.47
C GLN A 252 34.28 6.21 -5.72
N ASN A 253 33.68 5.22 -6.41
CA ASN A 253 33.27 3.98 -5.74
C ASN A 253 34.51 3.24 -5.18
N PRO A 254 34.48 2.80 -3.88
CA PRO A 254 35.61 2.13 -3.25
C PRO A 254 36.08 0.85 -3.95
N MET A 255 35.19 0.16 -4.67
CA MET A 255 35.54 -1.04 -5.44
C MET A 255 36.58 -0.77 -6.52
N LEU A 256 36.65 0.45 -7.06
CA LEU A 256 37.60 0.86 -8.09
C LEU A 256 38.99 1.17 -7.55
N ALA A 257 39.12 1.43 -6.22
CA ALA A 257 40.39 1.80 -5.59
C ALA A 257 41.39 0.62 -5.48
N GLY A 258 41.00 -0.58 -5.92
CA GLY A 258 41.87 -1.74 -6.06
C GLY A 258 42.65 -2.04 -4.79
N LYS A 259 42.00 -2.44 -3.70
CA LYS A 259 42.74 -3.10 -2.61
C LYS A 259 43.01 -4.51 -3.06
N SER A 260 44.21 -4.67 -3.67
CA SER A 260 44.74 -5.97 -4.03
C SER A 260 45.16 -6.72 -2.73
N GLY A 261 44.62 -7.90 -2.56
CA GLY A 261 45.39 -9.04 -2.09
C GLY A 261 45.19 -9.54 -0.68
N GLU A 262 44.64 -8.86 0.30
CA GLU A 262 44.38 -9.49 1.63
C GLU A 262 43.08 -9.12 2.31
N ASP A 263 42.38 -8.09 1.83
CA ASP A 263 41.08 -7.65 2.33
C ASP A 263 39.87 -8.07 1.43
N GLU A 264 40.04 -9.07 0.58
CA GLU A 264 39.04 -9.54 -0.39
C GLU A 264 37.73 -10.06 0.23
N LYS A 265 37.72 -10.19 1.57
CA LYS A 265 36.53 -10.55 2.35
C LYS A 265 35.73 -9.35 2.90
N VAL A 266 36.09 -8.10 2.59
CA VAL A 266 35.70 -6.94 3.40
C VAL A 266 34.72 -5.99 2.67
N TRP A 267 34.53 -6.05 1.34
CA TRP A 267 33.63 -5.10 0.67
C TRP A 267 32.17 -5.21 1.15
N TRP A 268 31.72 -6.39 1.52
CA TRP A 268 30.38 -6.57 2.11
C TRP A 268 30.32 -6.18 3.59
N LYS A 269 31.46 -6.08 4.31
CA LYS A 269 31.54 -5.53 5.67
C LYS A 269 31.36 -4.01 5.71
N PHE A 270 31.60 -3.32 4.61
CA PHE A 270 31.27 -1.89 4.48
C PHE A 270 29.80 -1.62 4.82
N TRP A 271 28.93 -2.55 4.49
CA TRP A 271 27.50 -2.46 4.80
C TRP A 271 27.16 -2.81 6.25
N GLU A 272 28.01 -3.56 6.95
CA GLU A 272 27.84 -3.84 8.39
C GLU A 272 28.20 -2.62 9.26
N SER A 273 29.02 -1.70 8.77
CA SER A 273 29.41 -0.48 9.49
C SER A 273 28.41 0.68 9.32
N LEU A 274 27.42 0.55 8.45
CA LEU A 274 26.38 1.54 8.19
C LEU A 274 25.05 1.25 8.92
N TYR A 275 24.98 0.15 9.65
CA TYR A 275 23.89 -0.29 10.50
C TYR A 275 24.44 -0.72 11.86
#